data_1ff9e98508f0f359cf166765558b5f80
#
_entry.id   1ff9e98508f0f359cf166765558b5f80
#
_cell.length_a   1.000
_cell.length_b   1.000
_cell.length_c   1.000
_cell.angle_alpha   90.00
_cell.angle_beta   90.00
_cell.angle_gamma   90.00
#
_symmetry.space_group_name_H-M   'P 1'
#
loop_
_entity.id
_entity.type
_entity.pdbx_description
1 polymer ?
#
loop_
_entity_poly.entity_id
_entity_poly.type
_entity_poly.pdbx_seq_one_letter_code
_entity_poly.pdbx_strand_id
1 'polypeptide(L)'
;QVMVSTVGIVPGIDRLAAENVPLTLAISLHAPDDDTRSAIVPTGRKFKVADILAAARRYQAAAGRPVNIEYTMLAGVNDSDAQARLLAQLLAADRMHVNLIPYNWIGPGVSGRVYQRPTDERMRRFAEILTAGGVVAHFRRTRGDDIEGACGQLRETVATGRQ
;
A
#
# COMPACT_ATOMS: atom_id res chain seq x y z
N GLN A 1 13.41 4.55 14.95
CA GLN A 1 13.47 4.71 13.50
C GLN A 1 12.20 5.44 13.05
N VAL A 2 12.35 6.60 12.40
CA VAL A 2 11.20 7.39 11.93
C VAL A 2 10.78 6.86 10.55
N MET A 3 9.48 6.67 10.37
CA MET A 3 8.87 6.27 9.09
C MET A 3 7.95 7.40 8.60
N VAL A 4 8.06 7.73 7.33
CA VAL A 4 7.17 8.69 6.66
C VAL A 4 6.31 7.91 5.66
N SER A 5 4.99 8.07 5.77
CA SER A 5 4.04 7.46 4.85
C SER A 5 3.50 8.51 3.88
N THR A 6 3.37 8.12 2.61
CA THR A 6 2.82 8.96 1.56
C THR A 6 1.92 8.15 0.63
N VAL A 7 0.92 8.79 0.06
CA VAL A 7 0.11 8.23 -1.04
C VAL A 7 0.79 8.37 -2.41
N GLY A 8 2.08 8.66 -2.45
CA GLY A 8 2.81 8.80 -3.72
C GLY A 8 2.81 10.24 -4.27
N ILE A 9 2.98 11.22 -3.40
CA ILE A 9 3.17 12.63 -3.81
C ILE A 9 4.60 12.78 -4.33
N VAL A 10 4.78 12.64 -5.64
CA VAL A 10 6.09 12.59 -6.30
C VAL A 10 7.01 13.77 -5.91
N PRO A 11 6.58 15.04 -5.97
CA PRO A 11 7.44 16.15 -5.54
C PRO A 11 7.86 16.09 -4.06
N GLY A 12 7.00 15.53 -3.20
CA GLY A 12 7.31 15.33 -1.78
C GLY A 12 8.36 14.25 -1.57
N ILE A 13 8.31 13.16 -2.33
CA ILE A 13 9.31 12.08 -2.30
C ILE A 13 10.67 12.64 -2.78
N ASP A 14 10.68 13.41 -3.86
CA ASP A 14 11.90 14.00 -4.40
C ASP A 14 12.54 15.01 -3.42
N ARG A 15 11.74 15.79 -2.71
CA ARG A 15 12.25 16.67 -1.63
C ARG A 15 12.86 15.87 -0.49
N LEU A 16 12.21 14.78 -0.05
CA LEU A 16 12.79 13.91 0.99
C LEU A 16 14.11 13.28 0.54
N ALA A 17 14.22 12.92 -0.74
CA ALA A 17 15.48 12.42 -1.31
C ALA A 17 16.60 13.46 -1.25
N ALA A 18 16.28 14.72 -1.53
CA ALA A 18 17.25 15.83 -1.51
C ALA A 18 17.71 16.21 -0.09
N GLU A 19 16.83 16.09 0.90
CA GLU A 19 17.14 16.41 2.31
C GLU A 19 18.05 15.39 2.99
N ASN A 20 18.24 14.21 2.38
CA ASN A 20 19.09 13.13 2.88
C ASN A 20 18.89 12.76 4.36
N VAL A 21 17.65 12.82 4.83
CA VAL A 21 17.29 12.48 6.21
C VAL A 21 17.16 10.96 6.35
N PRO A 22 17.68 10.32 7.41
CA PRO A 22 17.67 8.86 7.56
C PRO A 22 16.29 8.33 7.98
N LEU A 23 15.29 8.50 7.12
CA LEU A 23 13.92 8.04 7.29
C LEU A 23 13.69 6.69 6.60
N THR A 24 12.64 6.00 6.96
CA THR A 24 12.06 4.91 6.16
C THR A 24 10.87 5.45 5.41
N LEU A 25 10.86 5.32 4.08
CA LEU A 25 9.74 5.74 3.26
C LEU A 25 8.77 4.58 3.08
N ALA A 26 7.49 4.82 3.34
CA ALA A 26 6.39 3.92 3.04
C ALA A 26 5.44 4.58 2.03
N ILE A 27 5.12 3.85 0.94
CA ILE A 27 4.27 4.36 -0.13
C ILE A 27 2.98 3.54 -0.19
N SER A 28 1.85 4.18 0.05
CA SER A 28 0.52 3.60 -0.14
C SER A 28 0.21 3.49 -1.63
N LEU A 29 0.63 2.37 -2.24
CA LEU A 29 0.45 2.12 -3.67
C LEU A 29 -0.92 1.51 -3.97
N HIS A 30 -1.25 0.42 -3.31
CA HIS A 30 -2.52 -0.31 -3.32
C HIS A 30 -2.95 -0.91 -4.66
N ALA A 31 -2.27 -0.63 -5.76
CA ALA A 31 -2.50 -1.25 -7.06
C ALA A 31 -1.25 -1.16 -7.94
N PRO A 32 -1.02 -2.14 -8.84
CA PRO A 32 0.11 -2.13 -9.76
C PRO A 32 -0.16 -1.37 -11.06
N ASP A 33 -1.41 -0.98 -11.29
CA ASP A 33 -1.86 -0.28 -12.49
C ASP A 33 -2.64 1.00 -12.14
N ASP A 34 -2.63 1.95 -13.07
CA ASP A 34 -3.21 3.27 -12.86
C ASP A 34 -4.74 3.25 -12.76
N ASP A 35 -5.40 2.36 -13.51
CA ASP A 35 -6.87 2.27 -13.53
C ASP A 35 -7.41 1.79 -12.19
N THR A 36 -6.88 0.67 -11.71
CA THR A 36 -7.24 0.13 -10.39
C THR A 36 -6.89 1.13 -9.29
N ARG A 37 -5.70 1.73 -9.37
CA ARG A 37 -5.25 2.68 -8.36
C ARG A 37 -6.14 3.92 -8.30
N SER A 38 -6.52 4.46 -9.45
CA SER A 38 -7.39 5.64 -9.54
C SER A 38 -8.81 5.38 -9.00
N ALA A 39 -9.24 4.12 -9.02
CA ALA A 39 -10.55 3.72 -8.50
C ALA A 39 -10.58 3.63 -6.97
N ILE A 40 -9.45 3.33 -6.33
CA ILE A 40 -9.37 3.07 -4.87
C ILE A 40 -8.65 4.16 -4.08
N VAL A 41 -7.74 4.92 -4.73
CA VAL A 41 -6.99 6.01 -4.10
C VAL A 41 -7.47 7.35 -4.66
N PRO A 42 -8.03 8.24 -3.84
CA PRO A 42 -8.58 9.52 -4.32
C PRO A 42 -7.58 10.39 -5.10
N THR A 43 -6.31 10.36 -4.71
CA THR A 43 -5.20 11.08 -5.38
C THR A 43 -4.54 10.28 -6.49
N GLY A 44 -5.03 9.06 -6.78
CA GLY A 44 -4.45 8.13 -7.75
C GLY A 44 -4.38 8.65 -9.18
N ARG A 45 -5.24 9.62 -9.52
CA ARG A 45 -5.26 10.25 -10.85
C ARG A 45 -4.15 11.27 -11.07
N LYS A 46 -3.55 11.79 -10.00
CA LYS A 46 -2.57 12.87 -10.08
C LYS A 46 -1.18 12.38 -10.44
N PHE A 47 -0.79 11.21 -9.92
CA PHE A 47 0.53 10.62 -10.16
C PHE A 47 0.35 9.16 -10.58
N LYS A 48 0.98 8.79 -11.68
CA LYS A 48 0.95 7.43 -12.22
C LYS A 48 1.83 6.49 -11.39
N VAL A 49 1.52 5.21 -11.39
CA VAL A 49 2.31 4.18 -10.71
C VAL A 49 3.78 4.23 -11.14
N ALA A 50 4.03 4.39 -12.44
CA ALA A 50 5.39 4.49 -12.98
C ALA A 50 6.18 5.68 -12.39
N ASP A 51 5.55 6.84 -12.27
CA ASP A 51 6.18 8.06 -11.73
C ASP A 51 6.47 7.92 -10.23
N ILE A 52 5.55 7.31 -9.49
CA ILE A 52 5.71 7.05 -8.06
C ILE A 52 6.88 6.09 -7.82
N LEU A 53 6.96 5.00 -8.57
CA LEU A 53 8.05 4.03 -8.44
C LEU A 53 9.39 4.63 -8.89
N ALA A 54 9.41 5.49 -9.90
CA ALA A 54 10.61 6.22 -10.29
C ALA A 54 11.09 7.15 -9.17
N ALA A 55 10.19 7.87 -8.51
CA ALA A 55 10.53 8.72 -7.36
C ALA A 55 11.02 7.88 -6.16
N ALA A 56 10.40 6.72 -5.92
CA ALA A 56 10.84 5.78 -4.88
C ALA A 56 12.28 5.29 -5.13
N ARG A 57 12.63 4.98 -6.38
CA ARG A 57 14.01 4.59 -6.77
C ARG A 57 15.01 5.71 -6.52
N ARG A 58 14.66 6.96 -6.87
CA ARG A 58 15.52 8.12 -6.58
C ARG A 58 15.73 8.29 -5.08
N TYR A 59 14.66 8.17 -4.29
CA TYR A 59 14.77 8.19 -2.83
C TYR A 59 15.67 7.08 -2.30
N GLN A 60 15.48 5.85 -2.78
CA GLN A 60 16.27 4.69 -2.39
C GLN A 60 17.76 4.88 -2.69
N ALA A 61 18.08 5.42 -3.88
CA ALA A 61 19.46 5.71 -4.28
C ALA A 61 20.11 6.78 -3.38
N ALA A 62 19.35 7.80 -3.00
CA ALA A 62 19.85 8.88 -2.14
C ALA A 62 19.97 8.45 -0.67
N ALA A 63 18.95 7.77 -0.13
CA ALA A 63 18.90 7.40 1.29
C ALA A 63 19.65 6.10 1.62
N GLY A 64 19.96 5.26 0.62
CA GLY A 64 20.58 3.95 0.82
C GLY A 64 19.73 2.93 1.57
N ARG A 65 18.42 3.17 1.67
CA ARG A 65 17.47 2.37 2.47
C ARG A 65 16.38 1.76 1.60
N PRO A 66 15.84 0.59 1.97
CA PRO A 66 14.68 0.02 1.28
C PRO A 66 13.45 0.94 1.46
N VAL A 67 12.59 0.92 0.44
CA VAL A 67 11.28 1.58 0.47
C VAL A 67 10.21 0.52 0.73
N ASN A 68 9.23 0.82 1.57
CA ASN A 68 8.09 -0.04 1.84
C ASN A 68 6.92 0.33 0.92
N ILE A 69 6.38 -0.64 0.23
CA ILE A 69 5.16 -0.52 -0.56
C ILE A 69 4.00 -1.08 0.27
N GLU A 70 3.11 -0.22 0.70
CA GLU A 70 1.90 -0.61 1.43
C GLU A 70 0.81 -0.98 0.41
N TYR A 71 0.24 -2.18 0.56
CA TYR A 71 -0.74 -2.74 -0.37
C TYR A 71 -1.91 -3.33 0.41
N THR A 72 -2.99 -2.57 0.55
CA THR A 72 -4.24 -3.04 1.14
C THR A 72 -4.97 -3.93 0.15
N MET A 73 -5.20 -5.18 0.52
CA MET A 73 -5.81 -6.18 -0.35
C MET A 73 -7.34 -6.12 -0.27
N LEU A 74 -7.97 -5.89 -1.41
CA LEU A 74 -9.42 -5.75 -1.59
C LEU A 74 -9.93 -6.86 -2.50
N ALA A 75 -10.86 -7.68 -2.01
CA ALA A 75 -11.39 -8.84 -2.74
C ALA A 75 -12.01 -8.45 -4.08
N GLY A 76 -11.56 -9.09 -5.15
CA GLY A 76 -12.06 -8.89 -6.51
C GLY A 76 -11.72 -7.52 -7.12
N VAL A 77 -10.84 -6.73 -6.49
CA VAL A 77 -10.46 -5.39 -6.95
C VAL A 77 -8.98 -5.34 -7.32
N ASN A 78 -8.10 -5.69 -6.39
CA ASN A 78 -6.65 -5.58 -6.58
C ASN A 78 -5.90 -6.86 -6.17
N ASP A 79 -6.58 -7.99 -6.03
CA ASP A 79 -6.06 -9.24 -5.47
C ASP A 79 -5.87 -10.36 -6.52
N SER A 80 -5.96 -10.06 -7.82
CA SER A 80 -5.83 -11.08 -8.88
C SER A 80 -4.38 -11.54 -9.08
N ASP A 81 -4.21 -12.75 -9.62
CA ASP A 81 -2.90 -13.28 -10.00
C ASP A 81 -2.18 -12.40 -11.03
N ALA A 82 -2.92 -11.81 -11.96
CA ALA A 82 -2.37 -10.91 -12.96
C ALA A 82 -1.77 -9.65 -12.31
N GLN A 83 -2.47 -9.07 -11.33
CA GLN A 83 -1.97 -7.92 -10.58
C GLN A 83 -0.77 -8.28 -9.71
N ALA A 84 -0.75 -9.46 -9.10
CA ALA A 84 0.41 -9.93 -8.36
C ALA A 84 1.66 -10.06 -9.26
N ARG A 85 1.50 -10.65 -10.47
CA ARG A 85 2.59 -10.76 -11.45
C ARG A 85 3.07 -9.40 -11.94
N LEU A 86 2.14 -8.49 -12.22
CA LEU A 86 2.49 -7.13 -12.66
C LEU A 86 3.27 -6.40 -11.56
N LEU A 87 2.80 -6.47 -10.31
CA LEU A 87 3.51 -5.87 -9.17
C LEU A 87 4.91 -6.48 -9.01
N ALA A 88 5.04 -7.79 -9.12
CA ALA A 88 6.32 -8.46 -9.07
C ALA A 88 7.27 -7.97 -10.17
N GLN A 89 6.80 -7.86 -11.41
CA GLN A 89 7.59 -7.34 -12.54
C GLN A 89 8.06 -5.90 -12.31
N LEU A 90 7.19 -5.06 -11.77
CA LEU A 90 7.51 -3.65 -11.49
C LEU A 90 8.58 -3.48 -10.41
N LEU A 91 8.66 -4.41 -9.44
CA LEU A 91 9.52 -4.30 -8.26
C LEU A 91 10.72 -5.27 -8.27
N ALA A 92 10.80 -6.21 -9.21
CA ALA A 92 11.78 -7.31 -9.18
C ALA A 92 13.25 -6.87 -9.10
N ALA A 93 13.59 -5.71 -9.67
CA ALA A 93 14.95 -5.16 -9.66
C ALA A 93 15.22 -4.22 -8.48
N ASP A 94 14.22 -3.98 -7.64
CA ASP A 94 14.26 -2.94 -6.62
C ASP A 94 14.47 -3.53 -5.21
N ARG A 95 15.07 -2.76 -4.32
CA ARG A 95 15.13 -3.08 -2.88
C ARG A 95 13.88 -2.57 -2.17
N MET A 96 12.71 -2.88 -2.74
CA MET A 96 11.41 -2.50 -2.18
C MET A 96 10.76 -3.72 -1.53
N HIS A 97 10.17 -3.52 -0.35
CA HIS A 97 9.44 -4.55 0.37
C HIS A 97 7.94 -4.26 0.25
N VAL A 98 7.15 -5.28 0.02
CA VAL A 98 5.69 -5.14 -0.05
C VAL A 98 5.08 -5.57 1.28
N ASN A 99 4.38 -4.66 1.93
CA ASN A 99 3.56 -4.95 3.09
C ASN A 99 2.12 -5.18 2.63
N LEU A 100 1.70 -6.43 2.63
CA LEU A 100 0.32 -6.82 2.35
C LEU A 100 -0.54 -6.59 3.59
N ILE A 101 -1.57 -5.77 3.44
CA ILE A 101 -2.47 -5.39 4.53
C ILE A 101 -3.84 -6.00 4.22
N PRO A 102 -4.29 -7.01 5.00
CA PRO A 102 -5.66 -7.49 4.87
C PRO A 102 -6.65 -6.35 5.11
N TYR A 103 -7.64 -6.21 4.24
CA TYR A 103 -8.65 -5.17 4.42
C TYR A 103 -9.48 -5.45 5.67
N ASN A 104 -9.61 -4.47 6.53
CA ASN A 104 -10.59 -4.45 7.61
C ASN A 104 -11.72 -3.50 7.23
N TRP A 105 -12.97 -3.91 7.45
CA TRP A 105 -14.12 -3.09 7.10
C TRP A 105 -14.13 -1.79 7.92
N ILE A 106 -14.20 -0.66 7.23
CA ILE A 106 -14.18 0.68 7.83
C ILE A 106 -15.44 1.50 7.45
N GLY A 107 -16.53 0.83 7.08
CA GLY A 107 -17.70 1.50 6.53
C GLY A 107 -17.62 1.69 5.01
N PRO A 108 -18.68 2.24 4.39
CA PRO A 108 -18.67 2.59 2.98
C PRO A 108 -17.54 3.60 2.69
N GLY A 109 -16.74 3.33 1.67
CA GLY A 109 -15.71 4.26 1.21
C GLY A 109 -16.29 5.60 0.77
N VAL A 110 -15.44 6.62 0.62
CA VAL A 110 -15.84 7.97 0.16
C VAL A 110 -16.64 7.93 -1.16
N SER A 111 -16.41 6.91 -1.99
CA SER A 111 -17.15 6.64 -3.25
C SER A 111 -18.47 5.88 -3.05
N GLY A 112 -18.86 5.54 -1.81
CA GLY A 112 -20.00 4.66 -1.52
C GLY A 112 -19.77 3.18 -1.85
N ARG A 113 -18.58 2.81 -2.33
CA ARG A 113 -18.23 1.40 -2.62
C ARG A 113 -17.97 0.65 -1.34
N VAL A 114 -18.53 -0.55 -1.24
CA VAL A 114 -18.27 -1.51 -0.17
C VAL A 114 -17.18 -2.45 -0.66
N TYR A 115 -16.07 -2.50 0.09
CA TYR A 115 -14.97 -3.42 -0.16
C TYR A 115 -15.04 -4.59 0.82
N GLN A 116 -14.43 -5.70 0.43
CA GLN A 116 -14.35 -6.91 1.25
C GLN A 116 -12.89 -7.38 1.37
N ARG A 117 -12.61 -8.04 2.47
CA ARG A 117 -11.34 -8.72 2.70
C ARG A 117 -11.24 -9.95 1.80
N PRO A 118 -10.12 -10.18 1.10
CA PRO A 118 -9.89 -11.43 0.39
C PRO A 118 -9.81 -12.62 1.35
N THR A 119 -10.06 -13.82 0.84
CA THR A 119 -9.83 -15.05 1.61
C THR A 119 -8.35 -15.22 1.95
N ASP A 120 -8.04 -15.93 3.03
CA ASP A 120 -6.66 -16.21 3.43
C ASP A 120 -5.90 -16.99 2.34
N GLU A 121 -6.59 -17.87 1.61
CA GLU A 121 -6.02 -18.57 0.45
C GLU A 121 -5.65 -17.60 -0.67
N ARG A 122 -6.53 -16.65 -1.00
CA ARG A 122 -6.27 -15.63 -2.03
C ARG A 122 -5.07 -14.74 -1.64
N MET A 123 -5.01 -14.33 -0.40
CA MET A 123 -3.90 -13.52 0.12
C MET A 123 -2.57 -14.27 0.08
N ARG A 124 -2.55 -15.53 0.51
CA ARG A 124 -1.36 -16.38 0.43
C ARG A 124 -0.89 -16.57 -1.01
N ARG A 125 -1.82 -16.87 -1.93
CA ARG A 125 -1.51 -17.01 -3.36
C ARG A 125 -0.88 -15.75 -3.95
N PHE A 126 -1.40 -14.58 -3.60
CA PHE A 126 -0.84 -13.29 -4.03
C PHE A 126 0.59 -13.11 -3.53
N ALA A 127 0.85 -13.39 -2.24
CA ALA A 127 2.19 -13.32 -1.65
C ALA A 127 3.18 -14.31 -2.28
N GLU A 128 2.73 -15.54 -2.59
CA GLU A 128 3.55 -16.56 -3.27
C GLU A 128 3.99 -16.09 -4.66
N ILE A 129 3.10 -15.46 -5.43
CA ILE A 129 3.44 -14.92 -6.75
C ILE A 129 4.46 -13.79 -6.63
N LEU A 130 4.33 -12.89 -5.67
CA LEU A 130 5.32 -11.83 -5.41
C LEU A 130 6.69 -12.45 -5.06
N THR A 131 6.72 -13.39 -4.14
CA THR A 131 7.96 -14.06 -3.69
C THR A 131 8.62 -14.83 -4.83
N ALA A 132 7.85 -15.55 -5.64
CA ALA A 132 8.34 -16.26 -6.84
C ALA A 132 8.92 -15.28 -7.87
N GLY A 133 8.41 -14.05 -7.92
CA GLY A 133 8.96 -12.97 -8.75
C GLY A 133 10.14 -12.23 -8.13
N GLY A 134 10.68 -12.69 -7.00
CA GLY A 134 11.86 -12.09 -6.34
C GLY A 134 11.56 -10.89 -5.44
N VAL A 135 10.29 -10.60 -5.15
CA VAL A 135 9.87 -9.48 -4.29
C VAL A 135 9.67 -9.95 -2.86
N VAL A 136 10.26 -9.24 -1.91
CA VAL A 136 10.05 -9.49 -0.48
C VAL A 136 8.67 -8.99 -0.09
N ALA A 137 7.78 -9.90 0.27
CA ALA A 137 6.41 -9.59 0.69
C ALA A 137 6.14 -10.11 2.11
N HIS A 138 5.54 -9.25 2.93
CA HIS A 138 5.15 -9.57 4.30
C HIS A 138 3.68 -9.25 4.51
N PHE A 139 2.99 -10.08 5.31
CA PHE A 139 1.70 -9.69 5.85
C PHE A 139 1.92 -8.80 7.07
N ARG A 140 1.33 -7.61 7.04
CA ARG A 140 1.28 -6.78 8.23
C ARG A 140 0.33 -7.45 9.23
N ARG A 141 0.87 -7.91 10.36
CA ARG A 141 0.04 -8.29 11.50
C ARG A 141 -0.55 -7.00 12.06
N THR A 142 -1.83 -6.80 11.89
CA THR A 142 -2.56 -5.75 12.60
C THR A 142 -2.54 -6.13 14.08
N ARG A 143 -1.76 -5.41 14.89
CA ARG A 143 -1.96 -5.44 16.34
C ARG A 143 -3.30 -4.74 16.55
N GLY A 144 -4.35 -5.48 16.80
CA GLY A 144 -5.68 -4.95 17.00
C GLY A 144 -6.79 -5.69 16.27
N ASP A 145 -6.53 -6.90 15.75
CA ASP A 145 -7.63 -7.78 15.30
C ASP A 145 -8.60 -8.12 16.46
N ASP A 146 -8.12 -7.96 17.71
CA ASP A 146 -8.92 -8.17 18.94
C ASP A 146 -9.57 -6.87 19.47
N ILE A 147 -9.21 -5.72 18.93
CA ILE A 147 -9.78 -4.42 19.25
C ILE A 147 -9.97 -3.64 17.95
N GLU A 148 -11.08 -2.96 17.77
CA GLU A 148 -11.42 -2.12 16.61
C GLU A 148 -10.41 -0.97 16.43
N GLY A 149 -9.16 -1.32 16.11
CA GLY A 149 -7.99 -0.41 16.10
C GLY A 149 -7.50 -0.03 14.71
N ALA A 150 -8.26 -0.26 13.63
CA ALA A 150 -7.88 0.19 12.29
C ALA A 150 -8.07 1.70 12.14
N CYS A 151 -7.17 2.35 11.37
CA CYS A 151 -7.32 3.77 11.02
C CYS A 151 -8.69 4.03 10.39
N GLY A 152 -9.56 4.78 11.05
CA GLY A 152 -10.93 5.06 10.65
C GLY A 152 -12.01 4.43 11.53
N GLN A 153 -11.77 3.28 12.16
CA GLN A 153 -12.75 2.65 13.08
C GLN A 153 -13.02 3.47 14.34
N LEU A 154 -12.03 4.18 14.87
CA LEU A 154 -12.17 5.08 16.02
C LEU A 154 -13.15 6.25 15.76
N ARG A 155 -13.40 6.61 14.50
CA ARG A 155 -14.33 7.69 14.15
C ARG A 155 -15.80 7.28 14.27
N GLU A 156 -16.12 6.01 14.03
CA GLU A 156 -17.50 5.52 14.13
C GLU A 156 -17.96 5.35 15.58
N THR A 157 -17.07 4.88 16.46
CA THR A 157 -17.40 4.65 17.88
C THR A 157 -17.70 5.96 18.62
N VAL A 158 -17.09 7.07 18.22
CA VAL A 158 -17.34 8.40 18.82
C VAL A 158 -18.64 9.02 18.30
N ALA A 159 -19.07 8.69 17.07
CA ALA A 159 -20.31 9.23 16.50
C ALA A 159 -21.57 8.53 17.02
N THR A 160 -21.48 7.27 17.45
CA THR A 160 -22.61 6.49 18.01
C THR A 160 -22.72 6.56 19.54
N GLY A 161 -21.73 7.12 20.22
CA GLY A 161 -21.68 7.22 21.70
C GLY A 161 -22.41 8.41 22.31
N ARG A 162 -23.30 9.09 21.56
CA ARG A 162 -24.21 10.12 22.13
C ARG A 162 -25.67 9.65 21.98
N GLN A 163 -26.12 8.88 22.94
CA GLN A 163 -27.48 8.88 23.45
C GLN A 163 -27.43 8.92 24.95
#